data_0b458a11989467e9e7edf26254648aaf
#
_entry.id   0b458a11989467e9e7edf26254648aaf
#
_cell.length_a   1.000
_cell.length_b   1.000
_cell.length_c   1.000
_cell.angle_alpha   90.00
_cell.angle_beta   90.00
_cell.angle_gamma   90.00
#
_symmetry.space_group_name_H-M   'P 1'
#
loop_
_entity.id
_entity.type
_entity.pdbx_description
1 polymer ?
#
loop_
_entity_poly.entity_id
_entity_poly.type
_entity_poly.pdbx_seq_one_letter_code
_entity_poly.pdbx_strand_id
1 'polypeptide(L)'
;MIAPGLGVEPENLVLVQNPTGGTFGYKFSPTMEALVGAAALATGRPVFLNYTWYQQQTYTGKRSPFITWLRMAATKDGKLLGMETDWSVDHGPYSEFGDLLTLRGAQYIGAGYDIPAIRGEGRTVCTNHAWGAAFRGYGAPESEFPSEVLMDELAEKLGMDPLELRYKNVYRKGSTTPTGQDPEVYSLPEMFDILRPKYKEAVKRAERNSTADIKRGVGISLGVYGSGLDGPDSSQVDVGLNPDGTVTVYSCWEDHGQGADMGTLGTAHEALRPMNLTPDQIHLVMNDTSLAPNAGPAGGSRSQVVTGQATRVACEMLVAAMKKPDGTFRTYAEMEAEKLDLRYEGKWTAPANDCDENGQGNPFCCYMYGVFMSEVAVEVATGKTTVEKMTTVADIGVVNNFLLVDGQIHGGVAQGIGLALSEDYEDIKKHSTMIGAGFPYIKDIPDNMEIIYVETPRPDGPFGASGVGEMPLSAPHAAVINAIYQACGVRIRELPAYPEKVLAGLKG
;
A
#
# COMPACT_ATOMS: atom_id res chain seq x y z
N MET A 1 -7.03 -20.94 -8.40
CA MET A 1 -7.09 -20.38 -9.77
C MET A 1 -6.31 -21.22 -10.78
N ILE A 2 -5.03 -21.55 -10.57
CA ILE A 2 -4.20 -22.25 -11.57
C ILE A 2 -4.66 -23.70 -11.79
N ALA A 3 -4.82 -24.49 -10.73
CA ALA A 3 -5.16 -25.90 -10.84
C ALA A 3 -6.46 -26.17 -11.63
N PRO A 4 -7.60 -25.51 -11.31
CA PRO A 4 -8.81 -25.66 -12.12
C PRO A 4 -8.63 -25.24 -13.58
N GLY A 5 -7.86 -24.16 -13.85
CA GLY A 5 -7.56 -23.70 -15.20
C GLY A 5 -6.72 -24.67 -16.02
N LEU A 6 -5.91 -25.49 -15.37
CA LEU A 6 -5.10 -26.55 -15.98
C LEU A 6 -5.84 -27.91 -16.05
N GLY A 7 -6.99 -28.03 -15.39
CA GLY A 7 -7.71 -29.30 -15.28
C GLY A 7 -6.99 -30.32 -14.43
N VAL A 8 -6.25 -29.90 -13.42
CA VAL A 8 -5.55 -30.77 -12.45
C VAL A 8 -6.12 -30.56 -11.05
N GLU A 9 -6.05 -31.61 -10.23
CA GLU A 9 -6.43 -31.47 -8.81
C GLU A 9 -5.41 -30.61 -8.07
N PRO A 10 -5.83 -29.77 -7.10
CA PRO A 10 -4.93 -28.88 -6.36
C PRO A 10 -3.74 -29.60 -5.72
N GLU A 11 -3.93 -30.82 -5.23
CA GLU A 11 -2.90 -31.65 -4.59
C GLU A 11 -1.78 -32.08 -5.57
N ASN A 12 -2.07 -32.03 -6.88
CA ASN A 12 -1.10 -32.35 -7.94
C ASN A 12 -0.35 -31.13 -8.45
N LEU A 13 -0.61 -29.94 -7.88
CA LEU A 13 0.07 -28.70 -8.23
C LEU A 13 0.91 -28.20 -7.05
N VAL A 14 2.22 -28.27 -7.19
CA VAL A 14 3.17 -27.70 -6.21
C VAL A 14 3.77 -26.44 -6.80
N LEU A 15 3.71 -25.36 -6.05
CA LEU A 15 4.34 -24.10 -6.36
C LEU A 15 5.47 -23.84 -5.37
N VAL A 16 6.67 -23.61 -5.89
CA VAL A 16 7.83 -23.19 -5.12
C VAL A 16 8.28 -21.84 -5.68
N GLN A 17 8.16 -20.81 -4.87
CA GLN A 17 8.50 -19.47 -5.31
C GLN A 17 10.00 -19.22 -5.16
N ASN A 18 10.63 -18.80 -6.25
CA ASN A 18 11.96 -18.20 -6.23
C ASN A 18 11.91 -16.76 -5.71
N PRO A 19 13.04 -16.15 -5.28
CA PRO A 19 13.08 -14.73 -4.95
C PRO A 19 12.48 -13.88 -6.07
N THR A 20 11.44 -13.13 -5.74
CA THR A 20 10.67 -12.35 -6.73
C THR A 20 11.13 -10.89 -6.74
N GLY A 21 11.49 -10.38 -7.90
CA GLY A 21 11.95 -9.00 -8.12
C GLY A 21 10.82 -7.98 -8.18
N GLY A 22 9.97 -7.94 -7.16
CA GLY A 22 8.83 -7.04 -7.06
C GLY A 22 7.57 -7.57 -7.76
N THR A 23 6.41 -7.31 -7.18
CA THR A 23 5.11 -7.56 -7.80
C THR A 23 4.32 -6.27 -7.94
N PHE A 24 4.33 -5.44 -6.93
CA PHE A 24 3.53 -4.22 -6.79
C PHE A 24 2.03 -4.42 -7.06
N GLY A 25 1.57 -5.67 -7.09
CA GLY A 25 0.18 -6.07 -7.32
C GLY A 25 -0.07 -6.79 -8.65
N TYR A 26 0.62 -6.46 -9.73
CA TYR A 26 0.30 -7.02 -11.06
C TYR A 26 0.51 -8.55 -11.18
N LYS A 27 1.30 -9.16 -10.30
CA LYS A 27 1.47 -10.61 -10.21
C LYS A 27 0.45 -11.30 -9.30
N PHE A 28 -0.58 -10.58 -8.90
CA PHE A 28 -1.68 -11.15 -8.11
C PHE A 28 -2.46 -12.20 -8.89
N SER A 29 -2.56 -12.00 -10.20
CA SER A 29 -3.07 -13.01 -11.11
C SER A 29 -1.97 -13.83 -11.72
N PRO A 30 -2.24 -15.13 -12.00
CA PRO A 30 -1.30 -15.99 -12.70
C PRO A 30 -0.98 -15.42 -14.09
N THR A 31 0.19 -14.88 -14.28
CA THR A 31 0.61 -14.27 -15.54
C THR A 31 1.32 -15.24 -16.46
N MET A 32 2.12 -16.16 -15.90
CA MET A 32 2.96 -17.11 -16.64
C MET A 32 2.69 -18.56 -16.23
N GLU A 33 2.27 -18.79 -15.02
CA GLU A 33 2.14 -20.11 -14.39
C GLU A 33 1.15 -21.00 -15.19
N ALA A 34 0.01 -20.46 -15.59
CA ALA A 34 -0.96 -21.17 -16.38
C ALA A 34 -0.43 -21.53 -17.79
N LEU A 35 0.33 -20.63 -18.42
CA LEU A 35 0.95 -20.87 -19.73
C LEU A 35 2.03 -21.96 -19.66
N VAL A 36 2.89 -21.90 -18.64
CA VAL A 36 3.95 -22.90 -18.40
C VAL A 36 3.32 -24.26 -18.08
N GLY A 37 2.29 -24.28 -17.21
CA GLY A 37 1.57 -25.51 -16.87
C GLY A 37 0.88 -26.15 -18.07
N ALA A 38 0.14 -25.36 -18.86
CA ALA A 38 -0.52 -25.86 -20.08
C ALA A 38 0.49 -26.40 -21.11
N ALA A 39 1.60 -25.71 -21.32
CA ALA A 39 2.65 -26.16 -22.22
C ALA A 39 3.34 -27.45 -21.73
N ALA A 40 3.59 -27.58 -20.42
CA ALA A 40 4.15 -28.78 -19.82
C ALA A 40 3.21 -29.98 -19.96
N LEU A 41 1.92 -29.80 -19.70
CA LEU A 41 0.89 -30.85 -19.92
C LEU A 41 0.79 -31.27 -21.38
N ALA A 42 0.79 -30.31 -22.30
CA ALA A 42 0.65 -30.58 -23.74
C ALA A 42 1.88 -31.30 -24.33
N THR A 43 3.08 -31.00 -23.83
CA THR A 43 4.33 -31.57 -24.35
C THR A 43 4.83 -32.80 -23.60
N GLY A 44 4.35 -33.00 -22.36
CA GLY A 44 4.89 -34.01 -21.44
C GLY A 44 6.37 -33.79 -21.07
N ARG A 45 6.86 -32.55 -21.14
CA ARG A 45 8.25 -32.18 -20.90
C ARG A 45 8.36 -30.96 -19.99
N PRO A 46 9.53 -30.77 -19.31
CA PRO A 46 9.84 -29.51 -18.62
C PRO A 46 9.77 -28.32 -19.59
N VAL A 47 9.14 -27.24 -19.13
CA VAL A 47 8.97 -26.00 -19.90
C VAL A 47 9.56 -24.84 -19.11
N PHE A 48 10.21 -23.94 -19.82
CA PHE A 48 10.76 -22.69 -19.31
C PHE A 48 10.19 -21.53 -20.14
N LEU A 49 9.72 -20.49 -19.45
CA LEU A 49 9.21 -19.26 -20.06
C LEU A 49 9.98 -18.05 -19.50
N ASN A 50 10.51 -17.24 -20.39
CA ASN A 50 11.19 -15.99 -20.03
C ASN A 50 10.68 -14.85 -20.92
N TYR A 51 10.14 -13.80 -20.29
CA TYR A 51 9.75 -12.61 -21.01
C TYR A 51 10.92 -11.66 -21.22
N THR A 52 11.03 -11.10 -22.41
CA THR A 52 11.86 -9.92 -22.64
C THR A 52 11.26 -8.71 -21.93
N TRP A 53 12.03 -7.65 -21.72
CA TRP A 53 11.52 -6.39 -21.16
C TRP A 53 10.34 -5.82 -21.95
N TYR A 54 10.40 -5.91 -23.28
CA TYR A 54 9.28 -5.49 -24.14
C TYR A 54 8.00 -6.30 -23.86
N GLN A 55 8.12 -7.63 -23.79
CA GLN A 55 6.98 -8.49 -23.45
C GLN A 55 6.46 -8.22 -22.04
N GLN A 56 7.37 -8.02 -21.07
CA GLN A 56 6.99 -7.65 -19.72
C GLN A 56 6.17 -6.34 -19.70
N GLN A 57 6.59 -5.32 -20.45
CA GLN A 57 5.87 -4.05 -20.53
C GLN A 57 4.55 -4.14 -21.31
N THR A 58 4.45 -5.01 -22.31
CA THR A 58 3.26 -5.07 -23.18
C THR A 58 2.23 -6.12 -22.76
N TYR A 59 2.65 -7.20 -22.08
CA TYR A 59 1.77 -8.33 -21.75
C TYR A 59 1.40 -8.43 -20.28
N THR A 60 1.89 -7.56 -19.42
CA THR A 60 1.50 -7.52 -18.01
C THR A 60 0.56 -6.37 -17.72
N GLY A 61 -0.25 -6.52 -16.67
CA GLY A 61 -1.20 -5.49 -16.26
C GLY A 61 -0.53 -4.19 -15.80
N LYS A 62 -1.25 -3.09 -15.92
CA LYS A 62 -0.85 -1.73 -15.57
C LYS A 62 -1.80 -1.13 -14.55
N ARG A 63 -1.43 0.00 -13.94
CA ARG A 63 -2.37 0.81 -13.16
C ARG A 63 -3.49 1.31 -14.07
N SER A 64 -4.73 1.08 -13.68
CA SER A 64 -5.90 1.55 -14.43
C SER A 64 -6.08 3.05 -14.27
N PRO A 65 -6.28 3.81 -15.33
CA PRO A 65 -6.66 5.22 -15.23
C PRO A 65 -8.02 5.40 -14.58
N PHE A 66 -8.13 6.42 -13.73
CA PHE A 66 -9.40 6.90 -13.19
C PHE A 66 -9.74 8.25 -13.81
N ILE A 67 -10.97 8.40 -14.25
CA ILE A 67 -11.55 9.67 -14.67
C ILE A 67 -12.59 10.03 -13.63
N THR A 68 -12.29 11.04 -12.82
CA THR A 68 -13.09 11.38 -11.64
C THR A 68 -13.66 12.80 -11.78
N TRP A 69 -14.96 12.92 -11.58
CA TRP A 69 -15.63 14.18 -11.29
C TRP A 69 -15.89 14.27 -9.79
N LEU A 70 -15.62 15.43 -9.18
CA LEU A 70 -15.68 15.59 -7.74
C LEU A 70 -16.15 17.00 -7.37
N ARG A 71 -17.02 17.09 -6.37
CA ARG A 71 -17.51 18.33 -5.77
C ARG A 71 -17.52 18.21 -4.25
N MET A 72 -16.97 19.21 -3.56
CA MET A 72 -17.00 19.34 -2.10
C MET A 72 -17.81 20.55 -1.66
N ALA A 73 -18.44 20.44 -0.50
CA ALA A 73 -19.10 21.52 0.21
C ALA A 73 -18.50 21.72 1.59
N ALA A 74 -18.28 22.98 1.97
CA ALA A 74 -17.81 23.35 3.30
C ALA A 74 -18.51 24.61 3.81
N THR A 75 -18.50 24.80 5.11
CA THR A 75 -18.86 26.08 5.73
C THR A 75 -17.80 27.14 5.45
N LYS A 76 -18.13 28.41 5.64
CA LYS A 76 -17.17 29.52 5.46
C LYS A 76 -15.96 29.44 6.41
N ASP A 77 -16.11 28.78 7.54
CA ASP A 77 -15.02 28.54 8.49
C ASP A 77 -14.27 27.22 8.20
N GLY A 78 -14.55 26.56 7.06
CA GLY A 78 -13.80 25.42 6.54
C GLY A 78 -14.20 24.05 7.10
N LYS A 79 -15.35 23.87 7.77
CA LYS A 79 -15.83 22.53 8.13
C LYS A 79 -16.48 21.88 6.90
N LEU A 80 -16.05 20.67 6.53
CA LEU A 80 -16.65 19.90 5.44
C LEU A 80 -18.09 19.50 5.78
N LEU A 81 -18.96 19.57 4.78
CA LEU A 81 -20.38 19.26 4.88
C LEU A 81 -20.79 18.07 4.03
N GLY A 82 -20.13 17.88 2.88
CA GLY A 82 -20.44 16.78 1.98
C GLY A 82 -19.58 16.75 0.75
N MET A 83 -19.64 15.62 0.07
CA MET A 83 -18.94 15.34 -1.18
C MET A 83 -19.89 14.64 -2.14
N GLU A 84 -19.79 15.00 -3.42
CA GLU A 84 -20.42 14.29 -4.52
C GLU A 84 -19.36 13.95 -5.56
N THR A 85 -19.38 12.71 -6.05
CA THR A 85 -18.33 12.20 -6.94
C THR A 85 -18.88 11.15 -7.89
N ASP A 86 -18.37 11.15 -9.12
CA ASP A 86 -18.54 10.07 -10.08
C ASP A 86 -17.17 9.71 -10.64
N TRP A 87 -16.90 8.42 -10.82
CA TRP A 87 -15.63 7.98 -11.43
C TRP A 87 -15.83 6.81 -12.39
N SER A 88 -14.98 6.77 -13.38
CA SER A 88 -14.85 5.67 -14.31
C SER A 88 -13.44 5.10 -14.25
N VAL A 89 -13.35 3.79 -14.15
CA VAL A 89 -12.08 3.04 -14.15
C VAL A 89 -11.90 2.43 -15.53
N ASP A 90 -10.91 2.89 -16.28
CA ASP A 90 -10.53 2.27 -17.54
C ASP A 90 -9.64 1.06 -17.26
N HIS A 91 -10.21 -0.12 -17.34
CA HIS A 91 -9.52 -1.38 -17.01
C HIS A 91 -8.99 -2.12 -18.24
N GLY A 92 -9.02 -1.48 -19.40
CA GLY A 92 -8.61 -2.10 -20.66
C GLY A 92 -9.54 -3.22 -21.10
N PRO A 93 -9.03 -4.22 -21.84
CA PRO A 93 -9.89 -5.23 -22.49
C PRO A 93 -10.39 -6.35 -21.56
N TYR A 94 -9.86 -6.47 -20.34
CA TYR A 94 -10.17 -7.56 -19.41
C TYR A 94 -10.62 -7.03 -18.05
N SER A 95 -11.54 -7.74 -17.42
CA SER A 95 -12.12 -7.37 -16.12
C SER A 95 -11.41 -8.08 -14.94
N GLU A 96 -10.09 -8.12 -14.93
CA GLU A 96 -9.35 -8.70 -13.80
C GLU A 96 -9.38 -7.77 -12.59
N PHE A 97 -10.18 -8.13 -11.57
CA PHE A 97 -10.36 -7.33 -10.35
C PHE A 97 -10.81 -5.87 -10.59
N GLY A 98 -11.29 -5.51 -11.80
CA GLY A 98 -11.70 -4.14 -12.13
C GLY A 98 -12.87 -3.66 -11.28
N ASP A 99 -13.83 -4.53 -10.99
CA ASP A 99 -14.99 -4.22 -10.16
C ASP A 99 -14.56 -3.95 -8.71
N LEU A 100 -13.65 -4.76 -8.17
CA LEU A 100 -13.07 -4.54 -6.85
C LEU A 100 -12.26 -3.24 -6.79
N LEU A 101 -11.52 -2.91 -7.86
CA LEU A 101 -10.79 -1.64 -7.95
C LEU A 101 -11.76 -0.44 -7.92
N THR A 102 -12.90 -0.57 -8.60
CA THR A 102 -13.94 0.47 -8.59
C THR A 102 -14.54 0.65 -7.18
N LEU A 103 -14.80 -0.44 -6.46
CA LEU A 103 -15.23 -0.40 -5.07
C LEU A 103 -14.17 0.24 -4.16
N ARG A 104 -12.90 -0.12 -4.35
CA ARG A 104 -11.78 0.49 -3.61
C ARG A 104 -11.71 2.00 -3.82
N GLY A 105 -12.03 2.49 -5.01
CA GLY A 105 -12.18 3.92 -5.25
C GLY A 105 -13.19 4.57 -4.28
N ALA A 106 -14.34 3.94 -4.05
CA ALA A 106 -15.33 4.43 -3.09
C ALA A 106 -14.85 4.41 -1.64
N GLN A 107 -14.06 3.41 -1.26
CA GLN A 107 -13.57 3.24 0.12
C GLN A 107 -12.53 4.29 0.51
N TYR A 108 -11.80 4.88 -0.47
CA TYR A 108 -10.73 5.84 -0.23
C TYR A 108 -11.07 7.27 -0.65
N ILE A 109 -12.22 7.50 -1.30
CA ILE A 109 -12.62 8.84 -1.70
C ILE A 109 -12.77 9.75 -0.47
N GLY A 110 -12.20 10.95 -0.53
CA GLY A 110 -12.18 11.86 0.62
C GLY A 110 -11.05 11.60 1.62
N ALA A 111 -10.15 10.65 1.33
CA ALA A 111 -9.00 10.33 2.19
C ALA A 111 -9.38 10.15 3.68
N GLY A 112 -8.60 10.72 4.62
CA GLY A 112 -8.83 10.66 6.07
C GLY A 112 -9.65 11.82 6.63
N TYR A 113 -10.60 12.37 5.86
CA TYR A 113 -11.43 13.49 6.28
C TYR A 113 -12.82 13.05 6.74
N ASP A 114 -13.27 13.67 7.83
CA ASP A 114 -14.61 13.53 8.39
C ASP A 114 -15.62 14.28 7.50
N ILE A 115 -16.20 13.59 6.54
CA ILE A 115 -17.18 14.12 5.58
C ILE A 115 -18.55 13.54 5.90
N PRO A 116 -19.49 14.34 6.47
CA PRO A 116 -20.76 13.83 6.99
C PRO A 116 -21.68 13.19 5.96
N ALA A 117 -21.55 13.56 4.68
CA ALA A 117 -22.37 13.05 3.60
C ALA A 117 -21.54 12.85 2.32
N ILE A 118 -21.48 11.63 1.85
CA ILE A 118 -20.83 11.28 0.59
C ILE A 118 -21.84 10.60 -0.32
N ARG A 119 -21.89 11.03 -1.58
CA ARG A 119 -22.67 10.40 -2.65
C ARG A 119 -21.81 10.24 -3.87
N GLY A 120 -21.87 9.08 -4.50
CA GLY A 120 -21.13 8.85 -5.74
C GLY A 120 -21.52 7.58 -6.45
N GLU A 121 -21.07 7.46 -7.69
CA GLU A 121 -21.22 6.28 -8.52
C GLU A 121 -19.91 5.98 -9.22
N GLY A 122 -19.41 4.74 -9.06
CA GLY A 122 -18.23 4.23 -9.76
C GLY A 122 -18.60 3.22 -10.82
N ARG A 123 -17.86 3.18 -11.92
CA ARG A 123 -18.05 2.20 -12.98
C ARG A 123 -16.73 1.70 -13.53
N THR A 124 -16.65 0.39 -13.79
CA THR A 124 -15.58 -0.21 -14.56
C THR A 124 -15.94 -0.18 -16.03
N VAL A 125 -15.04 0.26 -16.89
CA VAL A 125 -15.25 0.26 -18.34
C VAL A 125 -14.16 -0.56 -19.03
N CYS A 126 -14.57 -1.34 -20.05
CA CYS A 126 -13.65 -2.06 -20.93
C CYS A 126 -13.34 -1.21 -22.15
N THR A 127 -12.06 -1.09 -22.48
CA THR A 127 -11.56 -0.30 -23.60
C THR A 127 -10.43 -1.03 -24.33
N ASN A 128 -9.82 -0.36 -25.31
CA ASN A 128 -8.59 -0.82 -25.98
C ASN A 128 -7.32 -0.28 -25.30
N HIS A 129 -7.42 0.26 -24.09
CA HIS A 129 -6.28 0.68 -23.27
C HIS A 129 -5.42 -0.53 -22.88
N ALA A 130 -4.22 -0.28 -22.37
CA ALA A 130 -3.41 -1.32 -21.74
C ALA A 130 -4.21 -2.04 -20.66
N TRP A 131 -4.05 -3.36 -20.57
CA TRP A 131 -4.74 -4.17 -19.57
C TRP A 131 -4.49 -3.67 -18.14
N GLY A 132 -5.57 -3.42 -17.42
CA GLY A 132 -5.54 -3.06 -16.01
C GLY A 132 -5.28 -4.27 -15.11
N ALA A 133 -4.56 -4.06 -14.02
CA ALA A 133 -4.35 -5.05 -12.97
C ALA A 133 -4.25 -4.36 -11.61
N ALA A 134 -4.19 -5.16 -10.54
CA ALA A 134 -3.86 -4.61 -9.23
C ALA A 134 -2.49 -3.92 -9.27
N PHE A 135 -2.40 -2.74 -8.68
CA PHE A 135 -1.14 -2.03 -8.52
C PHE A 135 -1.12 -1.31 -7.17
N ARG A 136 0.07 -1.20 -6.56
CA ARG A 136 0.33 -0.65 -5.22
C ARG A 136 -0.57 0.53 -4.88
N GLY A 137 -1.31 0.45 -3.77
CA GLY A 137 -2.30 1.43 -3.36
C GLY A 137 -3.73 1.18 -3.86
N TYR A 138 -3.92 0.38 -4.89
CA TYR A 138 -5.15 -0.19 -5.45
C TYR A 138 -6.42 0.61 -5.14
N GLY A 139 -6.60 1.71 -5.86
CA GLY A 139 -7.73 2.65 -5.72
C GLY A 139 -7.44 3.86 -4.82
N ALA A 140 -6.55 3.77 -3.83
CA ALA A 140 -6.22 4.91 -2.97
C ALA A 140 -5.51 6.05 -3.74
N PRO A 141 -4.42 5.82 -4.50
CA PRO A 141 -3.79 6.89 -5.26
C PRO A 141 -4.73 7.61 -6.21
N GLU A 142 -5.60 6.84 -6.86
CA GLU A 142 -6.53 7.32 -7.85
C GLU A 142 -7.67 8.17 -7.25
N SER A 143 -8.13 7.82 -6.05
CA SER A 143 -9.24 8.51 -5.36
C SER A 143 -8.76 9.64 -4.46
N GLU A 144 -7.60 9.49 -3.84
CA GLU A 144 -7.04 10.51 -2.96
C GLU A 144 -6.46 11.68 -3.74
N PHE A 145 -5.93 11.46 -4.95
CA PHE A 145 -5.42 12.54 -5.81
C PHE A 145 -6.47 13.64 -6.05
N PRO A 146 -7.64 13.36 -6.63
CA PRO A 146 -8.65 14.39 -6.85
C PRO A 146 -9.17 14.99 -5.54
N SER A 147 -9.28 14.20 -4.47
CA SER A 147 -9.68 14.68 -3.15
C SER A 147 -8.70 15.69 -2.60
N GLU A 148 -7.41 15.43 -2.67
CA GLU A 148 -6.33 16.26 -2.15
C GLU A 148 -6.11 17.54 -2.98
N VAL A 149 -6.27 17.46 -4.30
CA VAL A 149 -6.22 18.64 -5.16
C VAL A 149 -7.41 19.55 -4.86
N LEU A 150 -8.61 18.98 -4.68
CA LEU A 150 -9.80 19.74 -4.36
C LEU A 150 -9.76 20.36 -2.96
N MET A 151 -9.13 19.71 -1.98
CA MET A 151 -8.88 20.30 -0.66
C MET A 151 -8.00 21.56 -0.75
N ASP A 152 -7.00 21.57 -1.62
CA ASP A 152 -6.17 22.75 -1.87
C ASP A 152 -6.97 23.88 -2.55
N GLU A 153 -7.79 23.55 -3.55
CA GLU A 153 -8.69 24.52 -4.20
C GLU A 153 -9.72 25.09 -3.22
N LEU A 154 -10.22 24.27 -2.32
CA LEU A 154 -11.16 24.71 -1.28
C LEU A 154 -10.48 25.63 -0.27
N ALA A 155 -9.25 25.32 0.15
CA ALA A 155 -8.47 26.19 1.02
C ALA A 155 -8.24 27.58 0.39
N GLU A 156 -7.88 27.61 -0.89
CA GLU A 156 -7.72 28.86 -1.66
C GLU A 156 -9.03 29.68 -1.68
N LYS A 157 -10.16 29.05 -2.03
CA LYS A 157 -11.47 29.71 -2.07
C LYS A 157 -11.94 30.27 -0.71
N LEU A 158 -11.54 29.61 0.38
CA LEU A 158 -11.86 30.03 1.73
C LEU A 158 -10.86 31.05 2.30
N GLY A 159 -9.72 31.27 1.62
CA GLY A 159 -8.60 32.06 2.14
C GLY A 159 -7.96 31.44 3.38
N MET A 160 -7.97 30.11 3.46
CA MET A 160 -7.41 29.33 4.57
C MET A 160 -6.06 28.73 4.18
N ASP A 161 -5.20 28.52 5.17
CA ASP A 161 -3.99 27.75 5.01
C ASP A 161 -4.36 26.28 4.68
N PRO A 162 -3.76 25.66 3.65
CA PRO A 162 -4.06 24.29 3.23
C PRO A 162 -3.85 23.24 4.34
N LEU A 163 -2.86 23.43 5.22
CA LEU A 163 -2.62 22.55 6.36
C LEU A 163 -3.72 22.70 7.41
N GLU A 164 -4.14 23.93 7.71
CA GLU A 164 -5.16 24.19 8.73
C GLU A 164 -6.55 23.71 8.29
N LEU A 165 -6.88 23.80 6.98
CA LEU A 165 -8.12 23.23 6.45
C LEU A 165 -8.14 21.70 6.63
N ARG A 166 -7.03 21.02 6.30
CA ARG A 166 -6.89 19.58 6.48
C ARG A 166 -6.97 19.21 7.95
N TYR A 167 -6.17 19.84 8.80
CA TYR A 167 -6.17 19.63 10.25
C TYR A 167 -7.56 19.74 10.87
N LYS A 168 -8.35 20.69 10.42
CA LYS A 168 -9.73 20.91 10.92
C LYS A 168 -10.65 19.72 10.65
N ASN A 169 -10.43 19.03 9.54
CA ASN A 169 -11.36 18.03 9.01
C ASN A 169 -10.87 16.57 9.10
N VAL A 170 -9.64 16.30 9.55
CA VAL A 170 -9.16 14.91 9.70
C VAL A 170 -9.94 14.13 10.75
N TYR A 171 -9.92 12.82 10.63
CA TYR A 171 -10.59 11.89 11.56
C TYR A 171 -10.25 12.19 13.02
N ARG A 172 -11.28 12.19 13.85
CA ARG A 172 -11.25 12.26 15.30
C ARG A 172 -12.21 11.23 15.87
N LYS A 173 -12.16 11.00 17.17
CA LYS A 173 -13.08 10.08 17.83
C LYS A 173 -14.53 10.41 17.48
N GLY A 174 -15.24 9.43 16.91
CA GLY A 174 -16.61 9.58 16.41
C GLY A 174 -16.71 9.89 14.92
N SER A 175 -15.59 10.10 14.21
CA SER A 175 -15.58 10.13 12.74
C SER A 175 -15.72 8.72 12.17
N THR A 176 -16.22 8.62 10.94
CA THR A 176 -16.29 7.37 10.18
C THR A 176 -15.62 7.53 8.82
N THR A 177 -15.13 6.43 8.28
CA THR A 177 -14.66 6.34 6.90
C THR A 177 -15.82 6.45 5.91
N PRO A 178 -15.56 6.56 4.60
CA PRO A 178 -16.61 6.52 3.58
C PRO A 178 -17.52 5.29 3.64
N THR A 179 -17.00 4.16 4.15
CA THR A 179 -17.78 2.92 4.33
C THR A 179 -18.59 2.88 5.63
N GLY A 180 -18.54 3.94 6.45
CA GLY A 180 -19.19 3.97 7.77
C GLY A 180 -18.39 3.29 8.88
N GLN A 181 -17.23 2.71 8.59
CA GLN A 181 -16.34 2.05 9.55
C GLN A 181 -15.73 3.09 10.51
N ASP A 182 -15.69 2.77 11.80
CA ASP A 182 -14.86 3.48 12.79
C ASP A 182 -13.37 3.16 12.47
N PRO A 183 -12.52 4.16 12.21
CA PRO A 183 -11.10 3.90 11.94
C PRO A 183 -10.30 3.43 13.16
N GLU A 184 -10.86 3.46 14.38
CA GLU A 184 -10.32 3.04 15.68
C GLU A 184 -9.06 3.81 16.13
N VAL A 185 -8.25 4.30 15.20
CA VAL A 185 -7.02 5.05 15.44
C VAL A 185 -7.16 6.48 14.93
N TYR A 186 -6.89 7.45 15.79
CA TYR A 186 -7.15 8.88 15.53
C TYR A 186 -5.87 9.72 15.67
N SER A 187 -4.76 9.24 15.15
CA SER A 187 -3.44 9.89 15.22
C SER A 187 -3.27 11.06 14.24
N LEU A 188 -4.17 11.23 13.27
CA LEU A 188 -4.06 12.26 12.24
C LEU A 188 -3.84 13.68 12.79
N PRO A 189 -4.57 14.16 13.83
CA PRO A 189 -4.29 15.48 14.40
C PRO A 189 -2.84 15.63 14.91
N GLU A 190 -2.31 14.62 15.59
CA GLU A 190 -0.91 14.60 16.07
C GLU A 190 0.08 14.64 14.89
N MET A 191 -0.17 13.86 13.83
CA MET A 191 0.67 13.84 12.63
C MET A 191 0.74 15.22 11.97
N PHE A 192 -0.38 15.93 11.87
CA PHE A 192 -0.42 17.31 11.35
C PHE A 192 0.29 18.29 12.31
N ASP A 193 0.17 18.13 13.62
CA ASP A 193 0.87 18.98 14.60
C ASP A 193 2.38 18.80 14.52
N ILE A 194 2.86 17.57 14.28
CA ILE A 194 4.28 17.27 14.00
C ILE A 194 4.75 17.94 12.71
N LEU A 195 3.95 17.88 11.64
CA LEU A 195 4.31 18.47 10.35
C LEU A 195 4.27 19.99 10.34
N ARG A 196 3.35 20.61 11.07
CA ARG A 196 3.07 22.05 11.05
C ARG A 196 4.30 22.96 11.17
N PRO A 197 5.23 22.82 12.14
CA PRO A 197 6.42 23.67 12.22
C PRO A 197 7.33 23.48 11.00
N LYS A 198 7.47 22.27 10.48
CA LYS A 198 8.27 21.96 9.29
C LYS A 198 7.66 22.58 8.03
N TYR A 199 6.34 22.48 7.88
CA TYR A 199 5.59 23.10 6.78
C TYR A 199 5.77 24.62 6.76
N LYS A 200 5.57 25.29 7.91
CA LYS A 200 5.75 26.75 8.02
C LYS A 200 7.16 27.19 7.68
N GLU A 201 8.17 26.42 8.08
CA GLU A 201 9.57 26.72 7.74
C GLU A 201 9.86 26.47 6.24
N ALA A 202 9.31 25.39 5.67
CA ALA A 202 9.46 25.07 4.26
C ALA A 202 8.83 26.17 3.37
N VAL A 203 7.63 26.66 3.71
CA VAL A 203 6.96 27.76 2.98
C VAL A 203 7.83 29.02 2.99
N LYS A 204 8.33 29.45 4.16
CA LYS A 204 9.24 30.61 4.26
C LYS A 204 10.54 30.40 3.46
N ARG A 205 11.07 29.19 3.44
CA ARG A 205 12.25 28.82 2.64
C ARG A 205 11.97 28.91 1.16
N ALA A 206 10.83 28.39 0.71
CA ALA A 206 10.39 28.45 -0.68
C ALA A 206 10.20 29.90 -1.16
N GLU A 207 9.54 30.74 -0.37
CA GLU A 207 9.37 32.17 -0.68
C GLU A 207 10.72 32.87 -0.80
N ARG A 208 11.61 32.70 0.16
CA ARG A 208 12.93 33.36 0.18
C ARG A 208 13.82 32.93 -0.98
N ASN A 209 13.75 31.67 -1.40
CA ASN A 209 14.63 31.08 -2.40
C ASN A 209 14.04 31.08 -3.83
N SER A 210 12.81 31.53 -4.00
CA SER A 210 12.20 31.70 -5.32
C SER A 210 12.85 32.89 -6.07
N THR A 211 13.06 32.71 -7.36
CA THR A 211 13.60 33.72 -8.27
C THR A 211 12.63 33.99 -9.43
N ALA A 212 13.00 34.84 -10.37
CA ALA A 212 12.24 35.02 -11.59
C ALA A 212 12.19 33.74 -12.43
N ASP A 213 13.32 33.02 -12.49
CA ASP A 213 13.51 31.86 -13.37
C ASP A 213 13.09 30.54 -12.71
N ILE A 214 13.19 30.45 -11.38
CA ILE A 214 12.86 29.23 -10.61
C ILE A 214 11.89 29.60 -9.49
N LYS A 215 10.70 29.03 -9.56
CA LYS A 215 9.68 29.16 -8.52
C LYS A 215 9.68 27.95 -7.62
N ARG A 216 9.61 28.18 -6.30
CA ARG A 216 9.55 27.12 -5.30
C ARG A 216 8.22 27.12 -4.60
N GLY A 217 7.72 25.92 -4.30
CA GLY A 217 6.46 25.74 -3.60
C GLY A 217 6.50 24.55 -2.68
N VAL A 218 5.56 24.54 -1.74
CA VAL A 218 5.38 23.49 -0.77
C VAL A 218 3.94 23.00 -0.83
N GLY A 219 3.76 21.72 -1.08
CA GLY A 219 2.44 21.08 -1.10
C GLY A 219 2.33 20.00 -0.05
N ILE A 220 1.13 19.76 0.41
CA ILE A 220 0.81 18.71 1.38
C ILE A 220 -0.34 17.86 0.87
N SER A 221 -0.38 16.62 1.35
CA SER A 221 -1.49 15.70 1.13
C SER A 221 -1.63 14.72 2.29
N LEU A 222 -2.80 14.11 2.41
CA LEU A 222 -3.12 13.07 3.36
C LEU A 222 -3.44 11.79 2.59
N GLY A 223 -2.77 10.70 2.96
CA GLY A 223 -3.03 9.37 2.44
C GLY A 223 -3.52 8.43 3.54
N VAL A 224 -4.47 7.58 3.18
CA VAL A 224 -5.05 6.56 4.03
C VAL A 224 -5.05 5.23 3.30
N TYR A 225 -4.75 4.15 3.99
CA TYR A 225 -4.89 2.82 3.42
C TYR A 225 -5.39 1.82 4.46
N GLY A 226 -6.39 1.03 4.10
CA GLY A 226 -6.93 -0.06 4.92
C GLY A 226 -6.17 -1.36 4.71
N SER A 227 -5.89 -2.09 5.78
CA SER A 227 -5.21 -3.39 5.75
C SER A 227 -6.21 -4.51 5.56
N GLY A 228 -6.08 -5.32 4.50
CA GLY A 228 -6.97 -6.45 4.21
C GLY A 228 -7.40 -6.54 2.75
N LEU A 229 -8.11 -7.62 2.41
CA LEU A 229 -8.64 -7.92 1.07
C LEU A 229 -10.13 -7.65 0.92
N ASP A 230 -10.70 -6.81 1.74
CA ASP A 230 -12.13 -6.62 1.96
C ASP A 230 -12.78 -7.84 2.66
N GLY A 231 -13.55 -7.57 3.71
CA GLY A 231 -14.24 -8.61 4.46
C GLY A 231 -13.35 -9.56 5.27
N PRO A 232 -13.88 -10.75 5.61
CA PRO A 232 -13.20 -11.70 6.51
C PRO A 232 -11.97 -12.32 5.85
N ASP A 233 -10.84 -11.70 6.04
CA ASP A 233 -9.55 -12.14 5.53
C ASP A 233 -8.86 -13.08 6.54
N SER A 234 -8.27 -14.19 6.10
CA SER A 234 -7.68 -15.18 6.97
C SER A 234 -6.33 -15.70 6.49
N SER A 235 -5.52 -16.21 7.44
CA SER A 235 -4.23 -16.81 7.16
C SER A 235 -3.96 -18.00 8.07
N GLN A 236 -3.08 -18.90 7.61
CA GLN A 236 -2.58 -20.05 8.34
C GLN A 236 -1.06 -20.07 8.31
N VAL A 237 -0.44 -20.43 9.44
CA VAL A 237 1.02 -20.58 9.61
C VAL A 237 1.26 -21.76 10.54
N ASP A 238 2.24 -22.58 10.23
CA ASP A 238 2.66 -23.65 11.13
C ASP A 238 3.99 -23.31 11.79
N VAL A 239 4.14 -23.78 13.03
CA VAL A 239 5.39 -23.66 13.80
C VAL A 239 5.74 -25.01 14.38
N GLY A 240 6.96 -25.48 14.12
CA GLY A 240 7.44 -26.79 14.57
C GLY A 240 8.69 -26.71 15.44
N LEU A 241 8.75 -27.54 16.49
CA LEU A 241 9.95 -27.74 17.30
C LEU A 241 10.86 -28.76 16.62
N ASN A 242 12.15 -28.45 16.48
CA ASN A 242 13.15 -29.36 15.93
C ASN A 242 13.88 -30.18 17.00
N PRO A 243 14.47 -31.33 16.62
CA PRO A 243 15.18 -32.23 17.60
C PRO A 243 16.32 -31.53 18.35
N ASP A 244 16.94 -30.53 17.78
CA ASP A 244 18.02 -29.75 18.38
C ASP A 244 17.55 -28.56 19.25
N GLY A 245 16.22 -28.43 19.42
CA GLY A 245 15.61 -27.36 20.19
C GLY A 245 15.40 -26.05 19.42
N THR A 246 15.79 -25.97 18.15
CA THR A 246 15.45 -24.85 17.26
C THR A 246 13.98 -24.94 16.83
N VAL A 247 13.46 -23.87 16.23
CA VAL A 247 12.07 -23.78 15.78
C VAL A 247 12.03 -23.49 14.29
N THR A 248 11.11 -24.13 13.57
CA THR A 248 10.86 -23.83 12.14
C THR A 248 9.46 -23.23 11.97
N VAL A 249 9.38 -22.10 11.30
CA VAL A 249 8.13 -21.46 10.86
C VAL A 249 7.88 -21.81 9.40
N TYR A 250 6.69 -22.30 9.08
CA TYR A 250 6.26 -22.66 7.73
C TYR A 250 5.18 -21.70 7.29
N SER A 251 5.45 -20.89 6.27
CA SER A 251 4.53 -19.85 5.81
C SER A 251 4.61 -19.63 4.30
N CYS A 252 3.50 -19.24 3.72
CA CYS A 252 3.43 -18.71 2.36
C CYS A 252 3.19 -17.19 2.35
N TRP A 253 3.70 -16.48 3.32
CA TRP A 253 3.78 -15.02 3.27
C TRP A 253 4.90 -14.62 2.29
N GLU A 254 4.51 -14.33 1.06
CA GLU A 254 5.44 -14.13 -0.05
C GLU A 254 6.34 -12.92 0.14
N ASP A 255 7.66 -13.13 -0.02
CA ASP A 255 8.62 -12.05 -0.11
C ASP A 255 8.87 -11.68 -1.59
N HIS A 256 8.56 -10.44 -1.95
CA HIS A 256 8.80 -9.88 -3.29
C HIS A 256 9.98 -8.89 -3.30
N GLY A 257 10.77 -8.87 -2.22
CA GLY A 257 11.79 -7.88 -1.91
C GLY A 257 11.35 -6.85 -0.88
N GLN A 258 10.11 -6.93 -0.35
CA GLN A 258 9.61 -6.03 0.69
C GLN A 258 10.05 -6.43 2.11
N GLY A 259 10.64 -7.63 2.28
CA GLY A 259 11.16 -8.11 3.55
C GLY A 259 10.17 -8.95 4.37
N ALA A 260 9.26 -9.71 3.73
CA ALA A 260 8.30 -10.57 4.42
C ALA A 260 8.99 -11.65 5.27
N ASP A 261 10.10 -12.22 4.80
CA ASP A 261 10.87 -13.20 5.54
C ASP A 261 11.34 -12.64 6.88
N MET A 262 11.88 -11.42 6.86
CA MET A 262 12.33 -10.75 8.08
C MET A 262 11.16 -10.28 8.96
N GLY A 263 10.01 -9.93 8.37
CA GLY A 263 8.78 -9.63 9.08
C GLY A 263 8.23 -10.85 9.82
N THR A 264 8.26 -12.02 9.17
CA THR A 264 7.89 -13.32 9.79
C THR A 264 8.84 -13.66 10.92
N LEU A 265 10.17 -13.57 10.69
CA LEU A 265 11.18 -13.83 11.70
C LEU A 265 11.00 -12.92 12.93
N GLY A 266 10.82 -11.62 12.72
CA GLY A 266 10.63 -10.66 13.81
C GLY A 266 9.37 -10.97 14.64
N THR A 267 8.26 -11.27 13.98
CA THR A 267 7.00 -11.64 14.64
C THR A 267 7.13 -12.95 15.43
N ALA A 268 7.74 -13.97 14.82
CA ALA A 268 7.98 -15.25 15.49
C ALA A 268 8.93 -15.12 16.67
N HIS A 269 10.03 -14.38 16.52
CA HIS A 269 11.00 -14.14 17.59
C HIS A 269 10.37 -13.45 18.81
N GLU A 270 9.51 -12.45 18.57
CA GLU A 270 8.79 -11.78 19.66
C GLU A 270 7.79 -12.71 20.35
N ALA A 271 7.05 -13.53 19.60
CA ALA A 271 6.11 -14.50 20.16
C ALA A 271 6.81 -15.63 20.91
N LEU A 272 8.00 -16.05 20.46
CA LEU A 272 8.83 -17.10 21.09
C LEU A 272 9.77 -16.56 22.17
N ARG A 273 9.70 -15.26 22.51
CA ARG A 273 10.54 -14.64 23.57
C ARG A 273 10.59 -15.43 24.88
N PRO A 274 9.49 -16.07 25.38
CA PRO A 274 9.56 -16.86 26.60
C PRO A 274 10.53 -18.06 26.55
N MET A 275 10.81 -18.58 25.35
CA MET A 275 11.76 -19.68 25.13
C MET A 275 13.22 -19.20 25.07
N ASN A 276 13.47 -17.90 25.07
CA ASN A 276 14.79 -17.27 25.01
C ASN A 276 15.64 -17.74 23.81
N LEU A 277 14.98 -17.97 22.66
CA LEU A 277 15.65 -18.29 21.40
C LEU A 277 16.30 -17.03 20.79
N THR A 278 17.44 -17.23 20.13
CA THR A 278 18.05 -16.19 19.28
C THR A 278 17.47 -16.27 17.86
N PRO A 279 17.50 -15.19 17.06
CA PRO A 279 16.95 -15.22 15.70
C PRO A 279 17.51 -16.32 14.80
N ASP A 280 18.78 -16.72 14.95
CA ASP A 280 19.43 -17.80 14.22
C ASP A 280 18.94 -19.20 14.61
N GLN A 281 18.23 -19.33 15.71
CA GLN A 281 17.55 -20.56 16.15
C GLN A 281 16.11 -20.68 15.63
N ILE A 282 15.64 -19.70 14.85
CA ILE A 282 14.32 -19.70 14.22
C ILE A 282 14.52 -19.83 12.70
N HIS A 283 14.19 -20.99 12.17
CA HIS A 283 14.31 -21.28 10.74
C HIS A 283 13.01 -20.93 10.01
N LEU A 284 13.11 -20.52 8.77
CA LEU A 284 11.97 -20.20 7.92
C LEU A 284 11.90 -21.17 6.74
N VAL A 285 10.73 -21.77 6.53
CA VAL A 285 10.37 -22.49 5.30
C VAL A 285 9.28 -21.67 4.64
N MET A 286 9.66 -20.93 3.60
CA MET A 286 8.81 -19.94 2.98
C MET A 286 8.42 -20.36 1.55
N ASN A 287 7.15 -20.10 1.19
CA ASN A 287 6.67 -20.12 -0.19
C ASN A 287 6.83 -21.47 -0.94
N ASP A 288 6.65 -22.57 -0.23
CA ASP A 288 6.56 -23.92 -0.78
C ASP A 288 5.20 -24.53 -0.36
N THR A 289 4.27 -24.64 -1.33
CA THR A 289 2.91 -25.12 -1.05
C THR A 289 2.84 -26.60 -0.67
N SER A 290 3.94 -27.37 -0.81
CA SER A 290 4.02 -28.75 -0.33
C SER A 290 4.38 -28.85 1.16
N LEU A 291 4.94 -27.79 1.74
CA LEU A 291 5.47 -27.77 3.11
C LEU A 291 4.73 -26.80 4.03
N ALA A 292 4.27 -25.69 3.50
CA ALA A 292 3.65 -24.60 4.25
C ALA A 292 2.14 -24.49 3.98
N PRO A 293 1.34 -24.12 4.97
CA PRO A 293 -0.09 -23.93 4.81
C PRO A 293 -0.41 -22.67 3.98
N ASN A 294 -1.68 -22.54 3.58
CA ASN A 294 -2.14 -21.39 2.81
C ASN A 294 -2.20 -20.13 3.69
N ALA A 295 -1.27 -19.21 3.47
CA ALA A 295 -1.25 -17.92 4.15
C ALA A 295 -2.09 -16.84 3.45
N GLY A 296 -2.67 -17.14 2.28
CA GLY A 296 -3.26 -16.15 1.39
C GLY A 296 -2.20 -15.30 0.68
N PRO A 297 -2.59 -14.42 -0.25
CA PRO A 297 -1.65 -13.65 -1.04
C PRO A 297 -1.03 -12.48 -0.26
N ALA A 298 0.18 -12.06 -0.61
CA ALA A 298 0.82 -10.85 -0.09
C ALA A 298 0.39 -9.61 -0.87
N GLY A 299 -0.77 -9.07 -0.55
CA GLY A 299 -1.35 -7.86 -1.16
C GLY A 299 -2.32 -7.19 -0.18
N GLY A 300 -2.81 -5.97 -0.49
CA GLY A 300 -3.69 -5.22 0.39
C GLY A 300 -3.05 -4.85 1.73
N SER A 301 -1.73 -4.81 1.81
CA SER A 301 -0.95 -4.56 3.04
C SER A 301 -1.35 -5.46 4.23
N ARG A 302 -1.96 -6.63 3.94
CA ARG A 302 -2.57 -7.54 4.93
C ARG A 302 -1.58 -8.39 5.70
N SER A 303 -0.45 -8.72 5.07
CA SER A 303 0.37 -9.85 5.54
C SER A 303 0.92 -9.65 6.95
N GLN A 304 1.39 -8.45 7.30
CA GLN A 304 1.88 -8.16 8.66
C GLN A 304 0.78 -8.32 9.71
N VAL A 305 -0.47 -7.97 9.39
CA VAL A 305 -1.59 -8.15 10.33
C VAL A 305 -2.09 -9.59 10.31
N VAL A 306 -2.59 -10.05 9.16
CA VAL A 306 -3.34 -11.32 9.08
C VAL A 306 -2.40 -12.52 9.23
N THR A 307 -1.30 -12.56 8.45
CA THR A 307 -0.32 -13.66 8.55
C THR A 307 0.56 -13.51 9.79
N GLY A 308 0.89 -12.29 10.19
CA GLY A 308 1.61 -12.04 11.44
C GLY A 308 0.82 -12.51 12.68
N GLN A 309 -0.49 -12.28 12.72
CA GLN A 309 -1.35 -12.82 13.78
C GLN A 309 -1.40 -14.36 13.77
N ALA A 310 -1.53 -14.99 12.60
CA ALA A 310 -1.46 -16.44 12.49
C ALA A 310 -0.11 -16.99 12.98
N THR A 311 1.00 -16.31 12.64
CA THR A 311 2.35 -16.63 13.14
C THR A 311 2.41 -16.53 14.66
N ARG A 312 1.89 -15.43 15.24
CA ARG A 312 1.84 -15.24 16.69
C ARG A 312 1.06 -16.35 17.36
N VAL A 313 -0.13 -16.69 16.86
CA VAL A 313 -0.96 -17.76 17.42
C VAL A 313 -0.24 -19.11 17.40
N ALA A 314 0.37 -19.50 16.28
CA ALA A 314 1.12 -20.75 16.17
C ALA A 314 2.28 -20.82 17.18
N CYS A 315 3.06 -19.73 17.28
CA CYS A 315 4.16 -19.63 18.24
C CYS A 315 3.68 -19.69 19.69
N GLU A 316 2.61 -18.99 20.04
CA GLU A 316 2.01 -19.01 21.38
C GLU A 316 1.48 -20.41 21.75
N MET A 317 0.91 -21.15 20.79
CA MET A 317 0.49 -22.54 20.99
C MET A 317 1.69 -23.45 21.30
N LEU A 318 2.78 -23.33 20.55
CA LEU A 318 4.02 -24.08 20.84
C LEU A 318 4.58 -23.74 22.22
N VAL A 319 4.69 -22.46 22.56
CA VAL A 319 5.15 -21.98 23.88
C VAL A 319 4.30 -22.55 24.99
N ALA A 320 2.97 -22.54 24.84
CA ALA A 320 2.05 -23.10 25.84
C ALA A 320 2.21 -24.59 26.03
N ALA A 321 2.37 -25.36 24.95
CA ALA A 321 2.58 -26.81 25.00
C ALA A 321 3.93 -27.20 25.62
N MET A 322 4.98 -26.43 25.35
CA MET A 322 6.32 -26.68 25.91
C MET A 322 6.43 -26.29 27.38
N LYS A 323 5.62 -25.35 27.87
CA LYS A 323 5.71 -24.84 29.23
C LYS A 323 5.22 -25.89 30.24
N LYS A 324 6.06 -26.22 31.25
CA LYS A 324 5.72 -27.11 32.37
C LYS A 324 5.07 -26.32 33.52
N PRO A 325 4.39 -27.01 34.46
CA PRO A 325 3.79 -26.36 35.63
C PRO A 325 4.78 -25.60 36.53
N ASP A 326 6.05 -26.02 36.53
CA ASP A 326 7.13 -25.34 37.26
C ASP A 326 7.72 -24.11 36.54
N GLY A 327 7.22 -23.83 35.35
CA GLY A 327 7.66 -22.68 34.53
C GLY A 327 8.85 -22.98 33.61
N THR A 328 9.45 -24.16 33.68
CA THR A 328 10.49 -24.61 32.73
C THR A 328 9.88 -25.05 31.40
N PHE A 329 10.70 -25.23 30.40
CA PHE A 329 10.25 -25.68 29.06
C PHE A 329 10.64 -27.15 28.84
N ARG A 330 9.77 -27.88 28.14
CA ARG A 330 10.03 -29.23 27.67
C ARG A 330 11.10 -29.21 26.58
N THR A 331 11.92 -30.25 26.57
CA THR A 331 12.78 -30.54 25.41
C THR A 331 11.98 -31.28 24.35
N TYR A 332 12.52 -31.37 23.13
CA TYR A 332 11.94 -32.17 22.05
C TYR A 332 11.64 -33.61 22.49
N ALA A 333 12.62 -34.29 23.15
CA ALA A 333 12.47 -35.65 23.62
C ALA A 333 11.37 -35.81 24.70
N GLU A 334 11.18 -34.83 25.56
CA GLU A 334 10.08 -34.82 26.52
C GLU A 334 8.72 -34.67 25.85
N MET A 335 8.63 -33.77 24.81
CA MET A 335 7.41 -33.63 24.03
C MET A 335 7.03 -34.97 23.35
N GLU A 336 8.00 -35.64 22.71
CA GLU A 336 7.78 -36.96 22.10
C GLU A 336 7.35 -38.02 23.13
N ALA A 337 8.04 -38.11 24.28
CA ALA A 337 7.73 -39.07 25.32
C ALA A 337 6.33 -38.86 25.90
N GLU A 338 5.89 -37.62 26.04
CA GLU A 338 4.55 -37.25 26.50
C GLU A 338 3.49 -37.29 25.37
N LYS A 339 3.89 -37.60 24.12
CA LYS A 339 3.03 -37.65 22.92
C LYS A 339 2.33 -36.34 22.64
N LEU A 340 3.01 -35.22 22.89
CA LEU A 340 2.54 -33.90 22.52
C LEU A 340 2.88 -33.60 21.04
N ASP A 341 2.08 -32.77 20.41
CA ASP A 341 2.37 -32.35 19.05
C ASP A 341 3.68 -31.55 18.98
N LEU A 342 4.43 -31.78 17.91
CA LEU A 342 5.69 -31.09 17.64
C LEU A 342 5.52 -29.96 16.63
N ARG A 343 4.35 -29.87 15.98
CA ARG A 343 4.00 -28.84 15.00
C ARG A 343 2.60 -28.33 15.31
N TYR A 344 2.44 -27.02 15.34
CA TYR A 344 1.20 -26.31 15.70
C TYR A 344 0.78 -25.41 14.57
N GLU A 345 -0.49 -25.52 14.16
CA GLU A 345 -1.12 -24.65 13.17
C GLU A 345 -1.77 -23.46 13.86
N GLY A 346 -1.30 -22.26 13.54
CA GLY A 346 -1.94 -21.00 13.89
C GLY A 346 -2.85 -20.54 12.76
N LYS A 347 -4.08 -20.19 13.13
CA LYS A 347 -5.05 -19.59 12.23
C LYS A 347 -5.59 -18.31 12.82
N TRP A 348 -5.71 -17.29 11.98
CA TRP A 348 -6.36 -16.06 12.38
C TRP A 348 -7.22 -15.51 11.24
N THR A 349 -8.37 -14.94 11.60
CA THR A 349 -9.31 -14.31 10.66
C THR A 349 -9.56 -12.89 11.13
N ALA A 350 -9.41 -11.92 10.22
CA ALA A 350 -9.65 -10.52 10.50
C ALA A 350 -11.11 -10.28 10.93
N PRO A 351 -11.36 -9.45 11.95
CA PRO A 351 -12.70 -9.06 12.38
C PRO A 351 -13.29 -8.00 11.42
N ALA A 352 -13.33 -8.30 10.15
CA ALA A 352 -13.84 -7.45 9.08
C ALA A 352 -15.05 -8.09 8.41
N ASN A 353 -15.85 -7.30 7.72
CA ASN A 353 -16.98 -7.78 6.93
C ASN A 353 -17.07 -7.04 5.58
N ASP A 354 -17.64 -7.71 4.59
CA ASP A 354 -17.87 -7.12 3.28
C ASP A 354 -18.74 -5.86 3.36
N CYS A 355 -18.55 -4.96 2.40
CA CYS A 355 -19.48 -3.87 2.21
C CYS A 355 -20.79 -4.36 1.58
N ASP A 356 -21.89 -3.72 1.95
CA ASP A 356 -23.20 -3.93 1.35
C ASP A 356 -23.31 -3.27 -0.03
N GLU A 357 -24.49 -3.36 -0.64
CA GLU A 357 -24.79 -2.76 -1.95
C GLU A 357 -24.68 -1.22 -1.99
N ASN A 358 -24.67 -0.57 -0.82
CA ASN A 358 -24.47 0.86 -0.67
C ASN A 358 -23.01 1.22 -0.32
N GLY A 359 -22.10 0.24 -0.35
CA GLY A 359 -20.68 0.41 0.00
C GLY A 359 -20.43 0.59 1.50
N GLN A 360 -21.40 0.21 2.37
CA GLN A 360 -21.28 0.34 3.83
C GLN A 360 -20.88 -0.98 4.48
N GLY A 361 -19.88 -0.93 5.37
CA GLY A 361 -19.34 -2.09 6.05
C GLY A 361 -18.02 -1.79 6.76
N ASN A 362 -17.40 -2.83 7.32
CA ASN A 362 -16.09 -2.76 7.97
C ASN A 362 -15.08 -3.59 7.17
N PRO A 363 -14.66 -3.16 5.96
CA PRO A 363 -13.88 -4.00 5.05
C PRO A 363 -12.44 -4.24 5.49
N PHE A 364 -11.91 -3.44 6.43
CA PHE A 364 -10.51 -3.51 6.84
C PHE A 364 -10.35 -3.80 8.32
N CYS A 365 -9.29 -4.54 8.67
CA CYS A 365 -8.95 -4.82 10.06
C CYS A 365 -8.26 -3.65 10.76
N CYS A 366 -7.61 -2.77 10.04
CA CYS A 366 -7.01 -1.53 10.57
C CYS A 366 -6.66 -0.57 9.43
N TYR A 367 -6.40 0.69 9.80
CA TYR A 367 -5.97 1.73 8.86
C TYR A 367 -4.54 2.19 9.13
N MET A 368 -3.87 2.60 8.04
CA MET A 368 -2.54 3.22 8.02
C MET A 368 -2.68 4.64 7.50
N TYR A 369 -1.88 5.57 8.03
CA TYR A 369 -1.93 6.97 7.67
C TYR A 369 -0.56 7.48 7.23
N GLY A 370 -0.56 8.34 6.20
CA GLY A 370 0.61 9.09 5.74
C GLY A 370 0.26 10.55 5.48
N VAL A 371 0.94 11.48 6.14
CA VAL A 371 0.86 12.89 5.80
C VAL A 371 2.14 13.26 5.06
N PHE A 372 1.99 13.66 3.80
CA PHE A 372 3.09 13.92 2.89
C PHE A 372 3.27 15.43 2.68
N MET A 373 4.52 15.88 2.66
CA MET A 373 4.91 17.23 2.28
C MET A 373 5.98 17.16 1.21
N SER A 374 5.75 17.86 0.10
CA SER A 374 6.69 18.00 -1.02
C SER A 374 7.18 19.43 -1.13
N GLU A 375 8.49 19.62 -1.29
CA GLU A 375 9.12 20.87 -1.68
C GLU A 375 9.60 20.74 -3.13
N VAL A 376 9.14 21.61 -4.01
CA VAL A 376 9.46 21.55 -5.44
C VAL A 376 10.10 22.85 -5.93
N ALA A 377 10.89 22.72 -7.03
CA ALA A 377 11.36 23.81 -7.85
C ALA A 377 10.80 23.66 -9.27
N VAL A 378 10.20 24.72 -9.80
CA VAL A 378 9.64 24.79 -11.16
C VAL A 378 10.45 25.80 -11.97
N GLU A 379 11.05 25.35 -13.08
CA GLU A 379 11.73 26.20 -14.04
C GLU A 379 10.70 26.91 -14.93
N VAL A 380 10.60 28.23 -14.85
CA VAL A 380 9.58 29.00 -15.55
C VAL A 380 9.75 28.93 -17.08
N ALA A 381 10.97 28.83 -17.58
CA ALA A 381 11.25 28.79 -19.01
C ALA A 381 10.86 27.46 -19.68
N THR A 382 10.89 26.36 -18.94
CA THR A 382 10.70 25.00 -19.49
C THR A 382 9.46 24.29 -18.94
N GLY A 383 8.95 24.71 -17.79
CA GLY A 383 7.91 24.00 -17.03
C GLY A 383 8.43 22.78 -16.27
N LYS A 384 9.74 22.51 -16.32
CA LYS A 384 10.34 21.37 -15.62
C LYS A 384 10.18 21.53 -14.12
N THR A 385 9.65 20.47 -13.48
CA THR A 385 9.50 20.40 -12.04
C THR A 385 10.54 19.41 -11.47
N THR A 386 11.21 19.83 -10.40
CA THR A 386 12.13 19.00 -9.62
C THR A 386 11.63 18.92 -8.18
N VAL A 387 11.53 17.73 -7.63
CA VAL A 387 11.24 17.53 -6.19
C VAL A 387 12.54 17.69 -5.44
N GLU A 388 12.64 18.71 -4.58
CA GLU A 388 13.86 19.03 -3.83
C GLU A 388 13.89 18.30 -2.46
N LYS A 389 12.71 18.02 -1.88
CA LYS A 389 12.56 17.30 -0.61
C LYS A 389 11.20 16.67 -0.49
N MET A 390 11.16 15.50 0.16
CA MET A 390 9.92 14.89 0.66
C MET A 390 10.00 14.68 2.18
N THR A 391 8.91 14.98 2.88
CA THR A 391 8.74 14.65 4.30
C THR A 391 7.46 13.84 4.46
N THR A 392 7.56 12.69 5.11
CA THR A 392 6.43 11.81 5.40
C THR A 392 6.29 11.66 6.91
N VAL A 393 5.13 12.00 7.46
CA VAL A 393 4.74 11.59 8.81
C VAL A 393 3.86 10.36 8.64
N ALA A 394 4.28 9.23 9.19
CA ALA A 394 3.63 7.93 8.99
C ALA A 394 3.16 7.34 10.33
N ASP A 395 1.93 6.82 10.35
CA ASP A 395 1.43 5.98 11.43
C ASP A 395 0.95 4.64 10.88
N ILE A 396 1.74 3.62 11.13
CA ILE A 396 1.53 2.23 10.72
C ILE A 396 1.45 1.27 11.92
N GLY A 397 1.13 1.80 13.11
CA GLY A 397 1.27 1.04 14.35
C GLY A 397 2.71 0.95 14.82
N VAL A 398 2.98 -0.04 15.66
CA VAL A 398 4.34 -0.32 16.13
C VAL A 398 5.20 -0.81 14.97
N VAL A 399 6.36 -0.18 14.79
CA VAL A 399 7.28 -0.52 13.70
C VAL A 399 8.00 -1.84 14.02
N ASN A 400 7.71 -2.88 13.24
CA ASN A 400 8.35 -4.19 13.40
C ASN A 400 9.86 -4.15 13.04
N ASN A 401 10.21 -3.46 11.94
CA ASN A 401 11.59 -3.32 11.50
C ASN A 401 11.79 -2.00 10.74
N PHE A 402 12.49 -1.05 11.34
CA PHE A 402 12.69 0.29 10.77
C PHE A 402 13.35 0.28 9.40
N LEU A 403 14.37 -0.57 9.17
CA LEU A 403 15.07 -0.63 7.89
C LEU A 403 14.14 -1.04 6.75
N LEU A 404 13.29 -2.04 6.98
CA LEU A 404 12.33 -2.52 5.99
C LEU A 404 11.22 -1.50 5.74
N VAL A 405 10.71 -0.90 6.80
CA VAL A 405 9.64 0.11 6.72
C VAL A 405 10.13 1.37 6.02
N ASP A 406 11.34 1.87 6.34
CA ASP A 406 11.98 2.98 5.63
C ASP A 406 12.08 2.69 4.13
N GLY A 407 12.54 1.48 3.77
CA GLY A 407 12.63 1.04 2.38
C GLY A 407 11.28 1.05 1.68
N GLN A 408 10.20 0.63 2.37
CA GLN A 408 8.85 0.65 1.82
C GLN A 408 8.32 2.08 1.63
N ILE A 409 8.55 2.98 2.59
CA ILE A 409 8.09 4.37 2.50
C ILE A 409 8.86 5.10 1.40
N HIS A 410 10.18 5.01 1.36
CA HIS A 410 10.99 5.61 0.30
C HIS A 410 10.57 5.11 -1.09
N GLY A 411 10.39 3.79 -1.24
CA GLY A 411 9.98 3.19 -2.51
C GLY A 411 8.57 3.60 -2.95
N GLY A 412 7.62 3.78 -2.02
CA GLY A 412 6.27 4.26 -2.33
C GLY A 412 6.27 5.73 -2.74
N VAL A 413 7.01 6.56 -2.01
CA VAL A 413 7.17 8.00 -2.33
C VAL A 413 7.85 8.18 -3.69
N ALA A 414 8.89 7.39 -4.01
CA ALA A 414 9.55 7.42 -5.31
C ALA A 414 8.59 7.10 -6.46
N GLN A 415 7.75 6.07 -6.31
CA GLN A 415 6.68 5.78 -7.28
C GLN A 415 5.66 6.92 -7.38
N GLY A 416 5.31 7.56 -6.26
CA GLY A 416 4.43 8.73 -6.26
C GLY A 416 5.01 9.93 -7.02
N ILE A 417 6.31 10.16 -6.94
CA ILE A 417 7.00 11.20 -7.74
C ILE A 417 6.91 10.84 -9.23
N GLY A 418 7.13 9.57 -9.60
CA GLY A 418 6.95 9.08 -10.96
C GLY A 418 5.52 9.31 -11.48
N LEU A 419 4.53 8.90 -10.70
CA LEU A 419 3.10 9.08 -11.02
C LEU A 419 2.74 10.58 -11.19
N ALA A 420 3.32 11.46 -10.36
CA ALA A 420 3.08 12.90 -10.47
C ALA A 420 3.67 13.51 -11.73
N LEU A 421 4.88 13.12 -12.15
CA LEU A 421 5.69 13.90 -13.08
C LEU A 421 6.00 13.23 -14.42
N SER A 422 5.99 11.88 -14.49
CA SER A 422 6.60 11.21 -15.66
C SER A 422 6.00 9.87 -16.07
N GLU A 423 5.43 9.08 -15.16
CA GLU A 423 4.90 7.74 -15.52
C GLU A 423 3.61 7.83 -16.35
N ASP A 424 3.60 7.13 -17.48
CA ASP A 424 2.47 7.11 -18.40
C ASP A 424 2.39 5.77 -19.15
N TYR A 425 1.15 5.31 -19.34
CA TYR A 425 0.81 4.08 -20.08
C TYR A 425 -0.31 4.29 -21.09
N GLU A 426 -0.68 5.52 -21.40
CA GLU A 426 -1.77 5.84 -22.33
C GLU A 426 -1.56 5.21 -23.71
N ASP A 427 -0.34 5.21 -24.22
CA ASP A 427 0.02 4.55 -25.49
C ASP A 427 1.05 3.45 -25.25
N ILE A 428 0.61 2.20 -25.17
CA ILE A 428 1.48 1.05 -24.91
C ILE A 428 2.61 0.89 -25.94
N LYS A 429 2.48 1.42 -27.16
CA LYS A 429 3.54 1.36 -28.16
C LYS A 429 4.67 2.34 -27.86
N LYS A 430 4.33 3.53 -27.39
CA LYS A 430 5.29 4.54 -26.92
C LYS A 430 5.90 4.15 -25.58
N HIS A 431 5.06 3.63 -24.68
CA HIS A 431 5.41 3.34 -23.29
C HIS A 431 5.83 1.87 -23.08
N SER A 432 6.36 1.22 -24.12
CA SER A 432 6.77 -0.19 -24.12
C SER A 432 8.15 -0.47 -23.51
N THR A 433 8.86 0.55 -23.04
CA THR A 433 10.15 0.45 -22.36
C THR A 433 10.10 1.19 -21.04
N MET A 434 11.03 0.89 -20.12
CA MET A 434 11.11 1.62 -18.84
C MET A 434 11.31 3.14 -19.05
N ILE A 435 12.15 3.52 -20.00
CA ILE A 435 12.37 4.93 -20.37
C ILE A 435 11.10 5.51 -20.99
N GLY A 436 10.51 4.80 -21.95
CA GLY A 436 9.29 5.26 -22.63
C GLY A 436 8.11 5.40 -21.68
N ALA A 437 7.97 4.52 -20.68
CA ALA A 437 6.94 4.60 -19.64
C ALA A 437 7.25 5.65 -18.56
N GLY A 438 8.37 6.35 -18.65
CA GLY A 438 8.69 7.48 -17.76
C GLY A 438 9.00 7.10 -16.32
N PHE A 439 9.48 5.89 -16.06
CA PHE A 439 9.95 5.53 -14.71
C PHE A 439 11.03 6.50 -14.22
N PRO A 440 10.89 7.04 -13.00
CA PRO A 440 11.88 7.99 -12.48
C PRO A 440 13.24 7.30 -12.29
N TYR A 441 14.30 8.01 -12.65
CA TYR A 441 15.67 7.59 -12.31
C TYR A 441 16.00 8.00 -10.88
N ILE A 442 17.05 7.41 -10.32
CA ILE A 442 17.52 7.76 -8.99
C ILE A 442 17.80 9.26 -8.82
N LYS A 443 18.25 9.94 -9.86
CA LYS A 443 18.51 11.40 -9.87
C LYS A 443 17.24 12.25 -9.88
N ASP A 444 16.08 11.67 -10.18
CA ASP A 444 14.78 12.35 -10.18
C ASP A 444 14.13 12.28 -8.79
N ILE A 445 14.67 11.44 -7.92
CA ILE A 445 14.24 11.28 -6.52
C ILE A 445 15.14 12.14 -5.63
N PRO A 446 14.57 12.92 -4.71
CA PRO A 446 15.39 13.76 -3.83
C PRO A 446 16.21 12.92 -2.85
N ASP A 447 17.47 13.29 -2.63
CA ASP A 447 18.31 12.66 -1.59
C ASP A 447 17.76 12.89 -0.18
N ASN A 448 16.98 13.96 0.00
CA ASN A 448 16.40 14.34 1.27
C ASN A 448 14.95 13.86 1.38
N MET A 449 14.77 12.62 1.81
CA MET A 449 13.47 12.05 2.17
C MET A 449 13.42 11.79 3.67
N GLU A 450 12.72 12.64 4.40
CA GLU A 450 12.58 12.56 5.85
C GLU A 450 11.33 11.76 6.21
N ILE A 451 11.48 10.76 7.10
CA ILE A 451 10.37 9.97 7.66
C ILE A 451 10.28 10.23 9.15
N ILE A 452 9.07 10.47 9.64
CA ILE A 452 8.75 10.66 11.05
C ILE A 452 7.65 9.67 11.41
N TYR A 453 7.89 8.85 12.41
CA TYR A 453 6.93 7.84 12.86
C TYR A 453 6.07 8.35 14.01
N VAL A 454 4.78 8.03 13.90
CA VAL A 454 3.83 7.99 15.02
C VAL A 454 3.47 6.54 15.19
N GLU A 455 3.73 5.97 16.35
CA GLU A 455 3.56 4.54 16.59
C GLU A 455 2.33 4.28 17.46
N THR A 456 1.14 4.47 16.90
CA THR A 456 -0.12 4.16 17.58
C THR A 456 -0.44 2.67 17.42
N PRO A 457 -0.40 1.85 18.47
CA PRO A 457 -0.62 0.41 18.34
C PRO A 457 -1.97 0.09 17.70
N ARG A 458 -1.98 -0.86 16.76
CA ARG A 458 -3.21 -1.38 16.14
C ARG A 458 -3.77 -2.51 16.99
N PRO A 459 -5.06 -2.46 17.41
CA PRO A 459 -5.65 -3.49 18.27
C PRO A 459 -5.54 -4.89 17.70
N ASP A 460 -5.80 -5.04 16.40
CA ASP A 460 -5.76 -6.31 15.67
C ASP A 460 -4.40 -6.65 15.08
N GLY A 461 -3.41 -5.78 15.23
CA GLY A 461 -2.05 -6.03 14.74
C GLY A 461 -1.22 -6.89 15.69
N PRO A 462 -0.37 -7.82 15.19
CA PRO A 462 0.54 -8.57 16.04
C PRO A 462 1.47 -7.59 16.76
N PHE A 463 1.45 -7.60 18.08
CA PHE A 463 2.21 -6.66 18.93
C PHE A 463 1.99 -5.17 18.60
N GLY A 464 0.82 -4.83 18.04
CA GLY A 464 0.44 -3.46 17.67
C GLY A 464 0.92 -3.02 16.28
N ALA A 465 1.56 -3.86 15.49
CA ALA A 465 2.02 -3.54 14.15
C ALA A 465 0.88 -3.59 13.11
N SER A 466 1.02 -2.84 12.01
CA SER A 466 0.19 -2.99 10.81
C SER A 466 1.05 -3.23 9.56
N GLY A 467 0.42 -3.31 8.39
CA GLY A 467 1.11 -3.29 7.11
C GLY A 467 1.70 -1.91 6.80
N VAL A 468 2.52 -1.82 5.75
CA VAL A 468 3.06 -0.54 5.26
C VAL A 468 3.19 -0.53 3.73
N GLY A 469 2.84 -1.64 3.07
CA GLY A 469 3.16 -1.85 1.65
C GLY A 469 2.60 -0.78 0.72
N GLU A 470 1.38 -0.31 0.93
CA GLU A 470 0.62 0.49 -0.04
C GLU A 470 0.39 1.94 0.39
N MET A 471 0.22 2.22 1.69
CA MET A 471 0.03 3.57 2.20
C MET A 471 1.07 4.58 1.67
N PRO A 472 2.36 4.23 1.52
CA PRO A 472 3.36 5.19 1.05
C PRO A 472 3.16 5.70 -0.38
N LEU A 473 2.33 5.05 -1.18
CA LEU A 473 1.96 5.51 -2.53
C LEU A 473 0.57 6.16 -2.58
N SER A 474 -0.19 6.16 -1.49
CA SER A 474 -1.58 6.62 -1.49
C SER A 474 -1.74 8.07 -1.97
N ALA A 475 -0.96 9.03 -1.44
CA ALA A 475 -1.11 10.44 -1.80
C ALA A 475 0.17 11.28 -2.02
N PRO A 476 1.42 10.74 -2.07
CA PRO A 476 2.61 11.59 -2.23
C PRO A 476 2.62 12.38 -3.55
N HIS A 477 2.05 11.82 -4.62
CA HIS A 477 1.87 12.49 -5.91
C HIS A 477 0.99 13.74 -5.81
N ALA A 478 -0.07 13.71 -4.99
CA ALA A 478 -0.90 14.87 -4.75
C ALA A 478 -0.15 16.00 -4.02
N ALA A 479 0.76 15.67 -3.08
CA ALA A 479 1.62 16.67 -2.45
C ALA A 479 2.52 17.37 -3.47
N VAL A 480 3.09 16.62 -4.43
CA VAL A 480 3.90 17.18 -5.52
C VAL A 480 3.07 18.14 -6.39
N ILE A 481 1.87 17.74 -6.77
CA ILE A 481 0.98 18.56 -7.60
C ILE A 481 0.52 19.83 -6.88
N ASN A 482 0.17 19.73 -5.61
CA ASN A 482 -0.17 20.89 -4.79
C ASN A 482 1.04 21.82 -4.61
N ALA A 483 2.26 21.29 -4.52
CA ALA A 483 3.48 22.08 -4.46
C ALA A 483 3.74 22.86 -5.77
N ILE A 484 3.45 22.28 -6.94
CA ILE A 484 3.53 22.97 -8.24
C ILE A 484 2.59 24.19 -8.24
N TYR A 485 1.35 24.01 -7.78
CA TYR A 485 0.41 25.10 -7.67
C TYR A 485 0.94 26.22 -6.75
N GLN A 486 1.42 25.88 -5.56
CA GLN A 486 1.98 26.84 -4.62
C GLN A 486 3.23 27.56 -5.16
N ALA A 487 4.00 26.88 -6.02
CA ALA A 487 5.18 27.47 -6.66
C ALA A 487 4.82 28.52 -7.74
N CYS A 488 3.86 28.22 -8.60
CA CYS A 488 3.69 28.99 -9.83
C CYS A 488 2.22 29.23 -10.25
N GLY A 489 1.23 28.82 -9.44
CA GLY A 489 -0.20 29.02 -9.70
C GLY A 489 -0.79 28.11 -10.78
N VAL A 490 -0.04 27.12 -11.26
CA VAL A 490 -0.52 26.19 -12.28
C VAL A 490 -1.24 25.02 -11.63
N ARG A 491 -2.56 24.90 -11.86
CA ARG A 491 -3.37 23.81 -11.34
C ARG A 491 -3.39 22.62 -12.31
N ILE A 492 -2.79 21.51 -11.89
CA ILE A 492 -2.76 20.24 -12.63
C ILE A 492 -3.91 19.36 -12.13
N ARG A 493 -4.74 18.87 -13.05
CA ARG A 493 -5.86 17.94 -12.76
C ARG A 493 -5.76 16.64 -13.54
N GLU A 494 -4.72 16.46 -14.34
CA GLU A 494 -4.46 15.28 -15.15
C GLU A 494 -2.97 14.91 -15.05
N LEU A 495 -2.69 13.72 -14.53
CA LEU A 495 -1.35 13.17 -14.38
C LEU A 495 -0.88 12.50 -15.68
N PRO A 496 0.45 12.47 -15.90
CA PRO A 496 1.47 13.17 -15.15
C PRO A 496 1.55 14.67 -15.51
N ALA A 497 2.14 15.46 -14.61
CA ALA A 497 2.41 16.90 -14.81
C ALA A 497 3.64 17.11 -15.69
N TYR A 498 3.55 16.73 -16.95
CA TYR A 498 4.63 16.93 -17.91
C TYR A 498 5.05 18.41 -17.98
N PRO A 499 6.33 18.69 -18.27
CA PRO A 499 6.83 20.06 -18.40
C PRO A 499 5.98 20.92 -19.35
N GLU A 500 5.47 20.33 -20.43
CA GLU A 500 4.61 21.00 -21.41
C GLU A 500 3.27 21.45 -20.81
N LYS A 501 2.65 20.62 -19.94
CA LYS A 501 1.41 20.95 -19.23
C LYS A 501 1.64 22.11 -18.26
N VAL A 502 2.74 22.08 -17.50
CA VAL A 502 3.11 23.16 -16.57
C VAL A 502 3.42 24.44 -17.34
N LEU A 503 4.22 24.34 -18.41
CA LEU A 503 4.57 25.49 -19.25
C LEU A 503 3.34 26.13 -19.92
N ALA A 504 2.38 25.33 -20.35
CA ALA A 504 1.12 25.81 -20.91
C ALA A 504 0.32 26.62 -19.86
N GLY A 505 0.24 26.11 -18.62
CA GLY A 505 -0.41 26.82 -17.53
C GLY A 505 0.29 28.11 -17.08
N LEU A 506 1.61 28.20 -17.25
CA LEU A 506 2.37 29.44 -16.98
C LEU A 506 2.14 30.54 -18.02
N LYS A 507 1.68 30.19 -19.23
CA LYS A 507 1.45 31.12 -20.35
C LYS A 507 -0.01 31.56 -20.48
N GLY A 508 -0.94 30.87 -19.87
CA GLY A 508 -2.39 31.16 -19.90
C GLY A 508 -2.82 31.92 -18.71
#